data_19141902fe9f969c8bb34840a52018aa
#
_entry.id   19141902fe9f969c8bb34840a52018aa
#
_cell.length_a   1.000
_cell.length_b   1.000
_cell.length_c   1.000
_cell.angle_alpha   90.00
_cell.angle_beta   90.00
_cell.angle_gamma   90.00
#
_symmetry.space_group_name_H-M   'P 1'
#
loop_
_entity.id
_entity.type
_entity.pdbx_description
1 polymer ?
#
loop_
_entity_poly.entity_id
_entity_poly.type
_entity_poly.pdbx_seq_one_letter_code
_entity_poly.pdbx_strand_id
1 'polypeptide(L)'
;MSLSKNALVVDDSRVLRTVARRIFEELQFSVAEAEDGMTALRAVREKMPDIILFDGNLPSMKGVEFLKSVRGQQGGDRPVILVATTESDADEIAHVIHAGANEYLMKPFDRGTVRAKLSEIGVTV
;
A
#
# COMPACT_ATOMS: atom_id res chain seq x y z
N MET A 1 14.91 -3.41 -21.93
CA MET A 1 14.89 -4.21 -20.69
C MET A 1 13.88 -3.61 -19.72
N SER A 2 12.91 -4.37 -19.32
CA SER A 2 11.94 -3.89 -18.36
C SER A 2 12.48 -4.04 -16.94
N LEU A 3 12.28 -3.01 -16.14
CA LEU A 3 12.60 -3.06 -14.72
C LEU A 3 11.41 -3.65 -13.99
N SER A 4 11.65 -4.68 -13.19
CA SER A 4 10.59 -5.23 -12.35
C SER A 4 10.19 -4.19 -11.32
N LYS A 5 8.90 -3.94 -11.23
CA LYS A 5 8.33 -3.11 -10.18
C LYS A 5 7.80 -4.03 -9.09
N ASN A 6 8.06 -3.67 -7.85
CA ASN A 6 7.69 -4.50 -6.70
C ASN A 6 6.59 -3.83 -5.90
N ALA A 7 5.56 -4.62 -5.59
CA ALA A 7 4.47 -4.18 -4.74
C ALA A 7 4.44 -5.02 -3.48
N LEU A 8 4.09 -4.40 -2.35
CA LEU A 8 3.85 -5.09 -1.10
C LEU A 8 2.39 -4.89 -0.72
N VAL A 9 1.66 -5.97 -0.53
CA VAL A 9 0.26 -5.94 -0.11
C VAL A 9 0.18 -6.36 1.35
N VAL A 10 -0.36 -5.49 2.20
CA VAL A 10 -0.48 -5.71 3.63
C VAL A 10 -1.95 -5.74 4.03
N ASP A 11 -2.44 -6.89 4.42
CA ASP A 11 -3.83 -7.10 4.83
C ASP A 11 -3.91 -8.39 5.63
N ASP A 12 -4.67 -8.40 6.73
CA ASP A 12 -4.83 -9.61 7.53
C ASP A 12 -5.77 -10.63 6.88
N SER A 13 -6.56 -10.22 5.92
CA SER A 13 -7.45 -11.11 5.18
C SER A 13 -6.73 -11.76 4.00
N ARG A 14 -6.62 -13.08 4.02
CA ARG A 14 -6.02 -13.82 2.93
C ARG A 14 -6.78 -13.61 1.61
N VAL A 15 -8.09 -13.54 1.69
CA VAL A 15 -8.93 -13.32 0.51
C VAL A 15 -8.65 -11.95 -0.12
N LEU A 16 -8.60 -10.91 0.71
CA LEU A 16 -8.33 -9.57 0.21
C LEU A 16 -6.90 -9.45 -0.33
N ARG A 17 -5.92 -10.11 0.32
CA ARG A 17 -4.56 -10.14 -0.22
C ARG A 17 -4.52 -10.80 -1.60
N THR A 18 -5.27 -11.88 -1.78
CA THR A 18 -5.33 -12.58 -3.07
C THR A 18 -5.92 -11.67 -4.16
N VAL A 19 -6.99 -10.96 -3.84
CA VAL A 19 -7.62 -10.03 -4.78
C VAL A 19 -6.65 -8.91 -5.16
N ALA A 20 -6.03 -8.29 -4.16
CA ALA A 20 -5.08 -7.21 -4.39
C ALA A 20 -3.87 -7.69 -5.18
N ARG A 21 -3.36 -8.87 -4.85
CA ARG A 21 -2.23 -9.47 -5.56
C ARG A 21 -2.53 -9.61 -7.04
N ARG A 22 -3.70 -10.14 -7.40
CA ARG A 22 -4.09 -10.30 -8.79
C ARG A 22 -4.14 -8.96 -9.52
N ILE A 23 -4.68 -7.94 -8.87
CA ILE A 23 -4.76 -6.60 -9.44
C ILE A 23 -3.36 -6.08 -9.79
N PHE A 24 -2.43 -6.16 -8.83
CA PHE A 24 -1.08 -5.66 -9.06
C PHE A 24 -0.28 -6.50 -10.05
N GLU A 25 -0.50 -7.81 -10.06
CA GLU A 25 0.13 -8.68 -11.07
C GLU A 25 -0.35 -8.34 -12.47
N GLU A 26 -1.64 -8.06 -12.63
CA GLU A 26 -2.20 -7.61 -13.91
C GLU A 26 -1.64 -6.26 -14.33
N LEU A 27 -1.23 -5.43 -13.39
CA LEU A 27 -0.59 -4.15 -13.66
C LEU A 27 0.94 -4.28 -13.79
N GLN A 28 1.44 -5.50 -13.89
CA GLN A 28 2.85 -5.82 -14.17
C GLN A 28 3.79 -5.61 -12.98
N PHE A 29 3.27 -5.76 -11.75
CA PHE A 29 4.10 -5.75 -10.54
C PHE A 29 4.42 -7.17 -10.09
N SER A 30 5.61 -7.34 -9.50
CA SER A 30 5.92 -8.52 -8.70
C SER A 30 5.41 -8.24 -7.29
N VAL A 31 4.64 -9.16 -6.71
CA VAL A 31 3.91 -8.88 -5.46
C VAL A 31 4.42 -9.75 -4.32
N ALA A 32 4.72 -9.09 -3.20
CA ALA A 32 4.94 -9.75 -1.92
C ALA A 32 3.75 -9.43 -1.02
N GLU A 33 3.50 -10.29 -0.05
CA GLU A 33 2.35 -10.16 0.87
C GLU A 33 2.83 -10.16 2.31
N ALA A 34 2.10 -9.44 3.15
CA ALA A 34 2.29 -9.47 4.60
C ALA A 34 0.93 -9.45 5.27
N GLU A 35 0.77 -10.23 6.34
CA GLU A 35 -0.52 -10.33 7.05
C GLU A 35 -0.62 -9.38 8.24
N ASP A 36 0.47 -8.77 8.65
CA ASP A 36 0.47 -7.81 9.77
C ASP A 36 1.54 -6.74 9.56
N GLY A 37 1.48 -5.72 10.43
CA GLY A 37 2.37 -4.57 10.31
C GLY A 37 3.84 -4.89 10.54
N MET A 38 4.14 -5.76 11.49
CA MET A 38 5.52 -6.12 11.80
C MET A 38 6.17 -6.89 10.66
N THR A 39 5.45 -7.86 10.10
CA THR A 39 5.91 -8.61 8.93
C THR A 39 6.13 -7.67 7.74
N ALA A 40 5.20 -6.72 7.56
CA ALA A 40 5.31 -5.73 6.51
C ALA A 40 6.56 -4.86 6.67
N LEU A 41 6.83 -4.37 7.88
CA LEU A 41 8.01 -3.55 8.14
C LEU A 41 9.31 -4.33 7.92
N ARG A 42 9.30 -5.61 8.26
CA ARG A 42 10.46 -6.47 7.99
C ARG A 42 10.69 -6.61 6.48
N ALA A 43 9.61 -6.84 5.73
CA ALA A 43 9.69 -6.94 4.28
C ALA A 43 10.23 -5.65 3.65
N VAL A 44 9.78 -4.51 4.13
CA VAL A 44 10.24 -3.20 3.66
C VAL A 44 11.74 -3.02 3.92
N ARG A 45 12.23 -3.45 5.09
CA ARG A 45 13.66 -3.36 5.41
C ARG A 45 14.52 -4.26 4.54
N GLU A 46 14.02 -5.43 4.22
CA GLU A 46 14.76 -6.38 3.36
C GLU A 46 14.82 -5.90 1.92
N LYS A 47 13.73 -5.35 1.42
CA LYS A 47 13.66 -4.86 0.06
C LYS A 47 12.60 -3.76 -0.02
N MET A 48 13.04 -2.52 -0.19
CA MET A 48 12.11 -1.40 -0.29
C MET A 48 11.24 -1.56 -1.53
N PRO A 49 9.91 -1.68 -1.38
CA PRO A 49 9.04 -1.83 -2.55
C PRO A 49 8.86 -0.51 -3.29
N ASP A 50 8.37 -0.60 -4.53
CA ASP A 50 8.01 0.59 -5.31
C ASP A 50 6.65 1.11 -4.91
N ILE A 51 5.76 0.20 -4.51
CA ILE A 51 4.41 0.55 -4.08
C ILE A 51 4.00 -0.34 -2.91
N ILE A 52 3.27 0.24 -1.97
CA ILE A 52 2.71 -0.49 -0.82
C ILE A 52 1.21 -0.22 -0.78
N LEU A 53 0.42 -1.28 -0.70
CA LEU A 53 -1.00 -1.18 -0.38
C LEU A 53 -1.18 -1.67 1.04
N PHE A 54 -1.53 -0.75 1.94
CA PHE A 54 -1.66 -1.04 3.36
C PHE A 54 -3.13 -0.97 3.77
N ASP A 55 -3.60 -2.03 4.45
CA ASP A 55 -4.96 -2.08 5.01
C ASP A 55 -5.06 -1.12 6.19
N GLY A 56 -5.80 -0.04 6.03
CA GLY A 56 -6.00 0.95 7.10
C GLY A 56 -6.83 0.43 8.25
N ASN A 57 -7.49 -0.71 8.09
CA ASN A 57 -8.28 -1.37 9.13
C ASN A 57 -7.52 -2.52 9.79
N LEU A 58 -6.21 -2.61 9.58
CA LEU A 58 -5.38 -3.67 10.13
C LEU A 58 -5.39 -3.62 11.65
N PRO A 59 -5.79 -4.71 12.34
CA PRO A 59 -5.93 -4.65 13.81
C PRO A 59 -4.60 -4.56 14.54
N SER A 60 -3.52 -5.03 13.93
CA SER A 60 -2.21 -5.09 14.59
C SER A 60 -1.42 -3.78 14.53
N MET A 61 -1.75 -2.88 13.62
CA MET A 61 -0.98 -1.64 13.49
C MET A 61 -1.80 -0.59 12.75
N LYS A 62 -1.83 0.62 13.29
CA LYS A 62 -2.51 1.75 12.63
C LYS A 62 -1.72 2.24 11.43
N GLY A 63 -2.43 2.75 10.43
CA GLY A 63 -1.82 3.27 9.21
C GLY A 63 -0.79 4.36 9.47
N VAL A 64 -1.10 5.30 10.36
CA VAL A 64 -0.19 6.38 10.73
C VAL A 64 1.13 5.84 11.29
N GLU A 65 1.04 4.83 12.15
CA GLU A 65 2.21 4.19 12.76
C GLU A 65 3.08 3.51 11.69
N PHE A 66 2.44 2.77 10.80
CA PHE A 66 3.13 2.09 9.70
C PHE A 66 3.84 3.11 8.78
N LEU A 67 3.11 4.16 8.40
CA LEU A 67 3.62 5.20 7.51
C LEU A 67 4.85 5.89 8.10
N LYS A 68 4.79 6.28 9.37
CA LYS A 68 5.92 6.91 10.05
C LYS A 68 7.13 5.99 10.07
N SER A 69 6.91 4.69 10.32
CA SER A 69 7.98 3.71 10.34
C SER A 69 8.65 3.55 8.98
N VAL A 70 7.85 3.48 7.90
CA VAL A 70 8.41 3.36 6.55
C VAL A 70 9.14 4.64 6.15
N ARG A 71 8.50 5.78 6.32
CA ARG A 71 9.08 7.06 5.89
C ARG A 71 10.33 7.43 6.67
N GLY A 72 10.48 6.91 7.89
CA GLY A 72 11.68 7.13 8.70
C GLY A 72 12.86 6.28 8.33
N GLN A 73 12.70 5.28 7.46
CA GLN A 73 13.80 4.42 7.03
C GLN A 73 14.57 5.07 5.88
N GLN A 74 15.82 4.65 5.72
CA GLN A 74 16.62 5.08 4.57
C GLN A 74 15.94 4.61 3.28
N GLY A 75 15.72 5.51 2.34
CA GLY A 75 14.98 5.21 1.12
C GLY A 75 13.47 5.18 1.31
N GLY A 76 12.97 5.47 2.51
CA GLY A 76 11.56 5.42 2.84
C GLY A 76 10.69 6.49 2.17
N ASP A 77 11.31 7.45 1.50
CA ASP A 77 10.59 8.47 0.72
C ASP A 77 10.13 7.93 -0.64
N ARG A 78 10.76 6.87 -1.12
CA ARG A 78 10.55 6.38 -2.49
C ARG A 78 9.24 5.67 -2.74
N PRO A 79 8.76 4.77 -1.86
CA PRO A 79 7.57 4.00 -2.22
C PRO A 79 6.33 4.88 -2.30
N VAL A 80 5.49 4.56 -3.27
CA VAL A 80 4.13 5.06 -3.32
C VAL A 80 3.33 4.23 -2.32
N ILE A 81 2.63 4.89 -1.41
CA ILE A 81 1.84 4.16 -0.41
C ILE A 81 0.37 4.53 -0.55
N LEU A 82 -0.44 3.51 -0.79
CA LEU A 82 -1.90 3.61 -0.79
C LEU A 82 -2.43 2.97 0.48
N VAL A 83 -3.29 3.68 1.18
CA VAL A 83 -3.97 3.13 2.36
C VAL A 83 -5.39 2.77 1.98
N ALA A 84 -5.73 1.48 2.06
CA ALA A 84 -7.07 1.00 1.76
C ALA A 84 -7.92 1.02 3.02
N THR A 85 -9.12 1.55 2.94
CA THR A 85 -9.96 1.73 4.12
C THR A 85 -11.44 1.62 3.78
N THR A 86 -12.24 1.20 4.76
CA THR A 86 -13.70 1.28 4.70
C THR A 86 -14.19 2.61 5.26
N GLU A 87 -13.31 3.37 5.91
CA GLU A 87 -13.67 4.64 6.52
C GLU A 87 -13.76 5.74 5.47
N SER A 88 -14.84 6.52 5.55
CA SER A 88 -15.01 7.71 4.73
C SER A 88 -14.79 9.00 5.53
N ASP A 89 -14.30 8.86 6.77
CA ASP A 89 -14.06 10.00 7.66
C ASP A 89 -12.91 10.85 7.10
N ALA A 90 -13.21 12.09 6.78
CA ALA A 90 -12.25 13.02 6.20
C ALA A 90 -11.05 13.28 7.11
N ASP A 91 -11.26 13.28 8.43
CA ASP A 91 -10.17 13.49 9.38
C ASP A 91 -9.20 12.33 9.38
N GLU A 92 -9.71 11.10 9.34
CA GLU A 92 -8.88 9.89 9.30
C GLU A 92 -8.09 9.80 8.01
N ILE A 93 -8.74 10.13 6.88
CA ILE A 93 -8.06 10.18 5.58
C ILE A 93 -6.96 11.23 5.59
N ALA A 94 -7.26 12.41 6.13
CA ALA A 94 -6.27 13.49 6.25
C ALA A 94 -5.09 13.07 7.11
N HIS A 95 -5.32 12.34 8.19
CA HIS A 95 -4.25 11.86 9.07
C HIS A 95 -3.28 10.94 8.33
N VAL A 96 -3.78 9.98 7.54
CA VAL A 96 -2.90 9.06 6.82
C VAL A 96 -2.15 9.76 5.69
N ILE A 97 -2.79 10.70 5.00
CA ILE A 97 -2.12 11.49 3.96
C ILE A 97 -1.00 12.34 4.59
N HIS A 98 -1.32 13.01 5.70
CA HIS A 98 -0.34 13.86 6.41
C HIS A 98 0.83 13.02 6.94
N ALA A 99 0.58 11.78 7.35
CA ALA A 99 1.61 10.88 7.87
C ALA A 99 2.52 10.31 6.76
N GLY A 100 2.16 10.50 5.49
CA GLY A 100 3.01 10.11 4.37
C GLY A 100 2.40 9.21 3.33
N ALA A 101 1.09 8.91 3.40
CA ALA A 101 0.41 8.18 2.34
C ALA A 101 0.28 9.07 1.10
N ASN A 102 0.44 8.49 -0.06
CA ASN A 102 0.27 9.23 -1.32
C ASN A 102 -1.21 9.39 -1.67
N GLU A 103 -2.01 8.38 -1.31
CA GLU A 103 -3.44 8.42 -1.59
C GLU A 103 -4.14 7.38 -0.74
N TYR A 104 -5.47 7.51 -0.62
CA TYR A 104 -6.29 6.47 0.01
C TYR A 104 -7.07 5.72 -1.08
N LEU A 105 -7.56 4.53 -0.73
CA LEU A 105 -8.31 3.68 -1.64
C LEU A 105 -9.48 3.09 -0.87
N MET A 106 -10.71 3.38 -1.31
CA MET A 106 -11.90 2.87 -0.63
C MET A 106 -12.11 1.39 -0.92
N LYS A 107 -12.45 0.63 0.10
CA LYS A 107 -12.86 -0.76 -0.03
C LYS A 107 -14.38 -0.84 -0.25
N PRO A 108 -14.85 -1.74 -1.10
CA PRO A 108 -14.10 -2.63 -1.97
C PRO A 108 -13.54 -1.88 -3.19
N PHE A 109 -12.41 -2.33 -3.67
CA PHE A 109 -11.78 -1.73 -4.84
C PHE A 109 -11.58 -2.77 -5.94
N ASP A 110 -11.40 -2.31 -7.16
CA ASP A 110 -11.12 -3.15 -8.31
C ASP A 110 -9.90 -2.62 -9.06
N ARG A 111 -9.53 -3.32 -10.13
CA ARG A 111 -8.37 -2.93 -10.93
C ARG A 111 -8.49 -1.51 -11.48
N GLY A 112 -9.68 -1.15 -11.94
CA GLY A 112 -9.92 0.18 -12.50
C GLY A 112 -9.70 1.28 -11.49
N THR A 113 -10.19 1.10 -10.26
CA THR A 113 -10.01 2.06 -9.17
C THR A 113 -8.54 2.20 -8.79
N VAL A 114 -7.83 1.08 -8.67
CA VAL A 114 -6.40 1.09 -8.34
C VAL A 114 -5.61 1.82 -9.43
N ARG A 115 -5.89 1.47 -10.69
CA ARG A 115 -5.21 2.09 -11.82
C ARG A 115 -5.44 3.59 -11.87
N ALA A 116 -6.68 4.03 -11.62
CA ALA A 116 -7.02 5.44 -11.61
C ALA A 116 -6.26 6.19 -10.52
N LYS A 117 -6.18 5.63 -9.31
CA LYS A 117 -5.44 6.24 -8.21
C LYS A 117 -3.96 6.35 -8.53
N LEU A 118 -3.37 5.32 -9.10
CA LEU A 118 -1.96 5.33 -9.48
C LEU A 118 -1.70 6.39 -10.54
N SER A 119 -2.60 6.50 -11.51
CA SER A 119 -2.50 7.50 -12.56
C SER A 119 -2.56 8.93 -12.00
N GLU A 120 -3.45 9.18 -11.04
CA GLU A 120 -3.60 10.49 -10.38
C GLU A 120 -2.30 10.95 -9.72
N ILE A 121 -1.52 10.03 -9.18
CA ILE A 121 -0.28 10.35 -8.48
C ILE A 121 0.96 10.17 -9.37
N GLY A 122 0.76 9.99 -10.66
CA GLY A 122 1.85 9.99 -11.62
C GLY A 122 2.53 8.65 -11.85
N VAL A 123 1.96 7.56 -11.38
CA VAL A 123 2.51 6.22 -11.63
C VAL A 123 1.94 5.68 -12.94
N THR A 124 2.83 5.34 -13.85
CA THR A 124 2.45 4.78 -15.15
C THR A 124 2.22 3.27 -15.01
N VAL A 125 1.04 2.82 -15.35
CA VAL A 125 0.67 1.40 -15.31
C VAL A 125 -0.10 0.99 -16.56
#